data_d98a8654b98fac6c814ea4e526f95d8f
#
_entry.id   d98a8654b98fac6c814ea4e526f95d8f
#
_cell.length_a   1.000
_cell.length_b   1.000
_cell.length_c   1.000
_cell.angle_alpha   90.00
_cell.angle_beta   90.00
_cell.angle_gamma   90.00
#
_symmetry.space_group_name_H-M   'P 1'
#
loop_
_entity.id
_entity.type
_entity.pdbx_description
1 polymer ?
#
loop_
_entity_poly.entity_id
_entity_poly.type
_entity_poly.pdbx_seq_one_letter_code
_entity_poly.pdbx_strand_id
1 'polypeptide(L)'
;MAEHLKCELTEVVDAAELLEFYARQNHPIGASPDKIKEMIANSACVVLARVDAKLVGMARGISDGIIGYLAECKLDPAFQGPAAVTRIDGRIEHDEHGIARAMASHVLRALSDSGVEQIRVLAYGTEVDFCEELGFKRDATLVPLHLDRSRVRER
;
A
#
# COMPACT_ATOMS: atom_id res chain seq x y z
N MET A 1 -13.39 -11.12 -25.70
CA MET A 1 -14.06 -10.31 -24.67
C MET A 1 -13.19 -10.20 -23.45
N ALA A 2 -12.96 -9.00 -22.98
CA ALA A 2 -12.25 -8.83 -21.72
C ALA A 2 -13.15 -9.33 -20.59
N GLU A 3 -12.69 -10.33 -19.86
CA GLU A 3 -13.34 -10.71 -18.62
C GLU A 3 -13.19 -9.57 -17.62
N HIS A 4 -14.30 -9.07 -17.13
CA HIS A 4 -14.27 -8.11 -16.03
C HIS A 4 -13.84 -8.83 -14.76
N LEU A 5 -12.64 -8.53 -14.28
CA LEU A 5 -12.22 -9.00 -12.98
C LEU A 5 -13.15 -8.41 -11.92
N LYS A 6 -13.80 -9.30 -11.17
CA LYS A 6 -14.66 -8.89 -10.07
C LYS A 6 -13.80 -8.67 -8.84
N CYS A 7 -13.45 -7.42 -8.61
CA CYS A 7 -12.65 -7.01 -7.46
C CYS A 7 -13.55 -6.46 -6.36
N GLU A 8 -13.34 -6.95 -5.14
CA GLU A 8 -14.03 -6.45 -3.96
C GLU A 8 -13.02 -5.81 -3.01
N LEU A 9 -13.36 -4.63 -2.49
CA LEU A 9 -12.57 -3.96 -1.46
C LEU A 9 -13.21 -4.21 -0.10
N THR A 10 -12.38 -4.45 0.91
CA THR A 10 -12.84 -4.66 2.29
C THR A 10 -11.87 -4.06 3.30
N GLU A 11 -12.40 -3.55 4.40
CA GLU A 11 -11.60 -3.10 5.54
C GLU A 11 -11.50 -4.17 6.63
N VAL A 12 -12.13 -5.32 6.44
CA VAL A 12 -12.01 -6.46 7.36
C VAL A 12 -10.72 -7.19 7.06
N VAL A 13 -9.81 -7.20 8.03
CA VAL A 13 -8.45 -7.72 7.87
C VAL A 13 -8.20 -8.89 8.81
N ASP A 14 -7.84 -10.03 8.24
CA ASP A 14 -7.30 -11.16 8.97
C ASP A 14 -5.77 -11.04 8.99
N ALA A 15 -5.17 -10.94 10.18
CA ALA A 15 -3.74 -10.70 10.32
C ALA A 15 -2.89 -11.83 9.75
N ALA A 16 -3.33 -13.09 9.91
CA ALA A 16 -2.59 -14.23 9.39
C ALA A 16 -2.61 -14.26 7.86
N GLU A 17 -3.74 -13.92 7.25
CA GLU A 17 -3.87 -13.84 5.79
C GLU A 17 -3.02 -12.71 5.22
N LEU A 18 -3.00 -11.56 5.89
CA LEU A 18 -2.18 -10.42 5.44
C LEU A 18 -0.69 -10.75 5.56
N LEU A 19 -0.29 -11.43 6.63
CA LEU A 19 1.09 -11.88 6.79
C LEU A 19 1.51 -12.84 5.66
N GLU A 20 0.64 -13.76 5.29
CA GLU A 20 0.87 -14.68 4.17
C GLU A 20 0.97 -13.92 2.84
N PHE A 21 0.12 -12.91 2.64
CA PHE A 21 0.20 -12.04 1.46
C PHE A 21 1.56 -11.35 1.38
N TYR A 22 2.05 -10.78 2.48
CA TYR A 22 3.38 -10.17 2.53
C TYR A 22 4.46 -11.18 2.17
N ALA A 23 4.37 -12.39 2.69
CA ALA A 23 5.35 -13.43 2.38
C ALA A 23 5.36 -13.78 0.88
N ARG A 24 4.19 -13.87 0.25
CA ARG A 24 4.11 -14.13 -1.19
C ARG A 24 4.71 -12.99 -2.02
N GLN A 25 4.64 -11.75 -1.52
CA GLN A 25 5.21 -10.60 -2.20
C GLN A 25 6.69 -10.37 -1.82
N ASN A 26 7.28 -11.33 -1.13
CA ASN A 26 8.66 -11.25 -0.68
C ASN A 26 8.97 -9.95 0.08
N HIS A 27 8.00 -9.45 0.81
CA HIS A 27 8.16 -8.26 1.63
C HIS A 27 9.03 -8.58 2.83
N PRO A 28 10.11 -7.81 3.10
CA PRO A 28 11.04 -8.12 4.18
C PRO A 28 10.49 -7.68 5.54
N ILE A 29 9.33 -8.17 5.89
CA ILE A 29 8.69 -7.89 7.17
C ILE A 29 8.91 -9.06 8.11
N GLY A 30 9.80 -8.89 9.08
CA GLY A 30 10.04 -9.88 10.12
C GLY A 30 8.94 -9.85 11.18
N ALA A 31 7.69 -10.04 10.75
CA ALA A 31 6.54 -9.85 11.62
C ALA A 31 5.85 -11.16 11.96
N SER A 32 5.26 -11.17 13.14
CA SER A 32 4.31 -12.20 13.59
C SER A 32 2.88 -11.72 13.33
N PRO A 33 1.87 -12.59 13.43
CA PRO A 33 0.48 -12.15 13.36
C PRO A 33 0.14 -11.06 14.39
N ASP A 34 0.74 -11.09 15.58
CA ASP A 34 0.52 -10.07 16.60
C ASP A 34 1.07 -8.69 16.15
N LYS A 35 2.23 -8.67 15.50
CA LYS A 35 2.78 -7.44 14.92
C LYS A 35 1.90 -6.88 13.81
N ILE A 36 1.32 -7.74 12.99
CA ILE A 36 0.37 -7.31 11.95
C ILE A 36 -0.89 -6.72 12.59
N LYS A 37 -1.41 -7.33 13.66
CA LYS A 37 -2.56 -6.77 14.40
C LYS A 37 -2.25 -5.39 14.96
N GLU A 38 -1.06 -5.21 15.52
CA GLU A 38 -0.61 -3.92 16.03
C GLU A 38 -0.53 -2.88 14.92
N MET A 39 0.03 -3.24 13.77
CA MET A 39 0.10 -2.38 12.60
C MET A 39 -1.29 -1.95 12.13
N ILE A 40 -2.23 -2.89 12.03
CA ILE A 40 -3.61 -2.60 11.63
C ILE A 40 -4.26 -1.64 12.61
N ALA A 41 -4.11 -1.90 13.92
CA ALA A 41 -4.71 -1.07 14.96
C ALA A 41 -4.16 0.35 14.95
N ASN A 42 -2.89 0.53 14.58
CA ASN A 42 -2.22 1.83 14.53
C ASN A 42 -2.36 2.53 13.16
N SER A 43 -2.99 1.91 12.21
CA SER A 43 -3.23 2.51 10.89
C SER A 43 -4.53 3.31 10.90
N ALA A 44 -4.56 4.42 10.18
CA ALA A 44 -5.78 5.21 10.02
C ALA A 44 -6.81 4.50 9.14
N CYS A 45 -6.32 3.74 8.15
CA CYS A 45 -7.15 2.98 7.23
C CYS A 45 -6.33 1.83 6.65
N VAL A 46 -6.93 0.66 6.57
CA VAL A 46 -6.37 -0.48 5.84
C VAL A 46 -7.48 -1.02 4.95
N VAL A 47 -7.18 -1.18 3.66
CA VAL A 47 -8.11 -1.77 2.70
C VAL A 47 -7.44 -2.92 1.98
N LEU A 48 -8.18 -4.00 1.81
CA LEU A 48 -7.76 -5.19 1.07
C LEU A 48 -8.56 -5.30 -0.22
N ALA A 49 -7.90 -5.79 -1.26
CA ALA A 49 -8.55 -6.13 -2.53
C ALA A 49 -8.59 -7.64 -2.69
N ARG A 50 -9.76 -8.16 -3.04
CA ARG A 50 -9.98 -9.58 -3.30
C ARG A 50 -10.52 -9.77 -4.71
N VAL A 51 -10.01 -10.79 -5.37
CA VAL A 51 -10.55 -11.28 -6.65
C VAL A 51 -10.85 -12.76 -6.44
N ASP A 52 -12.10 -13.16 -6.65
CA ASP A 52 -12.57 -14.53 -6.41
C ASP A 52 -12.20 -15.04 -5.00
N ALA A 53 -12.45 -14.22 -4.00
CA ALA A 53 -12.14 -14.48 -2.59
C ALA A 53 -10.64 -14.54 -2.26
N LYS A 54 -9.76 -14.42 -3.25
CA LYS A 54 -8.31 -14.41 -3.03
C LYS A 54 -7.84 -12.99 -2.70
N LEU A 55 -7.03 -12.85 -1.67
CA LEU A 55 -6.36 -11.58 -1.35
C LEU A 55 -5.27 -11.30 -2.39
N VAL A 56 -5.44 -10.23 -3.14
CA VAL A 56 -4.52 -9.86 -4.22
C VAL A 56 -3.83 -8.52 -4.01
N GLY A 57 -4.31 -7.70 -3.10
CA GLY A 57 -3.72 -6.39 -2.85
C GLY A 57 -4.11 -5.80 -1.51
N MET A 58 -3.35 -4.80 -1.09
CA MET A 58 -3.63 -4.05 0.11
C MET A 58 -3.14 -2.61 -0.04
N ALA A 59 -3.81 -1.70 0.66
CA ALA A 59 -3.32 -0.34 0.83
C ALA A 59 -3.57 0.10 2.27
N ARG A 60 -2.71 0.98 2.77
CA ARG A 60 -2.74 1.39 4.15
C ARG A 60 -2.37 2.86 4.29
N GLY A 61 -3.11 3.57 5.13
CA GLY A 61 -2.83 4.94 5.51
C GLY A 61 -2.47 5.07 6.98
N ILE A 62 -1.55 5.98 7.29
CA ILE A 62 -1.23 6.37 8.65
C ILE A 62 -1.38 7.88 8.79
N SER A 63 -1.63 8.36 9.99
CA SER A 63 -1.88 9.78 10.22
C SER A 63 -1.70 10.15 11.69
N ASP A 64 -1.22 11.37 11.92
CA ASP A 64 -1.22 12.00 13.24
C ASP A 64 -2.37 13.01 13.40
N GLY A 65 -3.27 13.08 12.42
CA GLY A 65 -4.37 14.04 12.39
C GLY A 65 -4.07 15.32 11.61
N ILE A 66 -2.81 15.59 11.32
CA ILE A 66 -2.35 16.76 10.56
C ILE A 66 -1.72 16.32 9.25
N ILE A 67 -0.79 15.38 9.31
CA ILE A 67 -0.14 14.81 8.15
C ILE A 67 -0.55 13.36 8.02
N GLY A 68 -1.04 13.00 6.84
CA GLY A 68 -1.33 11.63 6.48
C GLY A 68 -0.30 11.08 5.50
N TYR A 69 -0.16 9.77 5.49
CA TYR A 69 0.71 9.06 4.57
C TYR A 69 -0.05 7.93 3.91
N LEU A 70 0.07 7.83 2.60
CA LEU A 70 -0.21 6.57 1.92
C LEU A 70 1.01 5.69 2.21
N ALA A 71 0.91 4.88 3.25
CA ALA A 71 2.05 4.15 3.79
C ALA A 71 2.42 2.95 2.93
N GLU A 72 1.42 2.29 2.35
CA GLU A 72 1.61 1.14 1.49
C GLU A 72 0.50 1.05 0.46
N CYS A 73 0.83 0.62 -0.74
CA CYS A 73 -0.10 0.18 -1.76
C CYS A 73 0.60 -0.94 -2.53
N LYS A 74 0.10 -2.16 -2.38
CA LYS A 74 0.69 -3.35 -2.99
C LYS A 74 -0.35 -4.13 -3.76
N LEU A 75 0.04 -4.64 -4.91
CA LEU A 75 -0.81 -5.47 -5.75
C LEU A 75 0.01 -6.63 -6.28
N ASP A 76 -0.53 -7.84 -6.14
CA ASP A 76 0.08 -9.04 -6.71
C ASP A 76 0.37 -8.78 -8.20
N PRO A 77 1.61 -9.02 -8.68
CA PRO A 77 1.96 -8.78 -10.08
C PRO A 77 1.03 -9.45 -11.09
N ALA A 78 0.49 -10.63 -10.76
CA ALA A 78 -0.46 -11.33 -11.62
C ALA A 78 -1.73 -10.52 -11.92
N PHE A 79 -2.04 -9.52 -11.10
CA PHE A 79 -3.22 -8.66 -11.25
C PHE A 79 -2.89 -7.25 -11.71
N GLN A 80 -1.63 -6.98 -12.02
CA GLN A 80 -1.19 -5.68 -12.55
C GLN A 80 -1.32 -5.60 -14.08
N GLY A 81 -1.34 -6.73 -14.75
CA GLY A 81 -1.43 -6.84 -16.19
C GLY A 81 -0.22 -7.56 -16.79
N PRO A 82 -0.30 -7.95 -18.09
CA PRO A 82 0.76 -8.74 -18.73
C PRO A 82 2.09 -8.02 -18.86
N ALA A 83 2.11 -6.69 -18.75
CA ALA A 83 3.34 -5.91 -18.78
C ALA A 83 4.12 -5.91 -17.47
N ALA A 84 3.53 -6.39 -16.38
CA ALA A 84 4.22 -6.54 -15.10
C ALA A 84 5.21 -7.70 -15.19
N VAL A 85 6.49 -7.39 -15.15
CA VAL A 85 7.52 -8.35 -15.56
C VAL A 85 8.02 -9.20 -14.40
N THR A 86 8.53 -8.59 -13.35
CA THR A 86 9.26 -9.36 -12.33
C THR A 86 9.19 -8.71 -10.95
N ARG A 87 8.06 -8.18 -10.57
CA ARG A 87 7.97 -7.60 -9.23
C ARG A 87 7.55 -8.64 -8.23
N ILE A 88 8.42 -8.91 -7.29
CA ILE A 88 8.20 -9.93 -6.27
C ILE A 88 7.76 -9.32 -4.94
N ASP A 89 7.77 -7.99 -4.83
CA ASP A 89 7.42 -7.28 -3.59
C ASP A 89 6.08 -6.54 -3.66
N GLY A 90 5.33 -6.71 -4.75
CA GLY A 90 4.01 -6.11 -4.91
C GLY A 90 4.01 -4.62 -5.25
N ARG A 91 5.17 -4.04 -5.55
CA ARG A 91 5.23 -2.64 -6.01
C ARG A 91 4.33 -2.42 -7.21
N ILE A 92 3.71 -1.25 -7.28
CA ILE A 92 2.82 -0.94 -8.39
C ILE A 92 3.66 -0.53 -9.60
N GLU A 93 3.82 -1.45 -10.50
CA GLU A 93 4.48 -1.22 -11.80
C GLU A 93 3.46 -0.92 -12.88
N HIS A 94 2.35 -1.65 -12.85
CA HIS A 94 1.21 -1.47 -13.74
C HIS A 94 -0.09 -1.65 -12.99
N ASP A 95 -1.16 -1.07 -13.48
CA ASP A 95 -2.47 -1.17 -12.87
C ASP A 95 -3.55 -1.26 -13.96
N GLU A 96 -3.42 -2.26 -14.82
CA GLU A 96 -4.28 -2.42 -15.98
C GLU A 96 -5.77 -2.51 -15.63
N HIS A 97 -6.09 -3.13 -14.50
CA HIS A 97 -7.46 -3.33 -14.05
C HIS A 97 -7.95 -2.24 -13.09
N GLY A 98 -7.10 -1.28 -12.73
CA GLY A 98 -7.47 -0.21 -11.82
C GLY A 98 -7.61 -0.63 -10.35
N ILE A 99 -7.13 -1.81 -9.97
CA ILE A 99 -7.25 -2.33 -8.60
C ILE A 99 -6.43 -1.49 -7.63
N ALA A 100 -5.18 -1.19 -7.97
CA ALA A 100 -4.32 -0.39 -7.13
C ALA A 100 -4.88 1.03 -6.97
N ARG A 101 -5.37 1.62 -8.04
CA ARG A 101 -6.01 2.94 -8.00
C ARG A 101 -7.22 2.93 -7.06
N ALA A 102 -8.06 1.90 -7.15
CA ALA A 102 -9.23 1.79 -6.30
C ALA A 102 -8.86 1.71 -4.81
N MET A 103 -7.85 0.90 -4.48
CA MET A 103 -7.36 0.79 -3.11
C MET A 103 -6.75 2.11 -2.60
N ALA A 104 -5.85 2.69 -3.38
CA ALA A 104 -5.20 3.94 -3.00
C ALA A 104 -6.21 5.07 -2.84
N SER A 105 -7.17 5.19 -3.75
CA SER A 105 -8.22 6.21 -3.68
C SER A 105 -9.09 6.04 -2.43
N HIS A 106 -9.36 4.80 -2.04
CA HIS A 106 -10.09 4.51 -0.80
C HIS A 106 -9.35 5.06 0.42
N VAL A 107 -8.05 4.80 0.51
CA VAL A 107 -7.21 5.28 1.61
C VAL A 107 -7.10 6.81 1.60
N LEU A 108 -6.86 7.40 0.43
CA LEU A 108 -6.72 8.85 0.30
C LEU A 108 -8.01 9.57 0.71
N ARG A 109 -9.16 9.01 0.35
CA ARG A 109 -10.46 9.56 0.76
C ARG A 109 -10.65 9.47 2.27
N ALA A 110 -10.31 8.33 2.88
CA ALA A 110 -10.40 8.17 4.33
C ALA A 110 -9.50 9.17 5.07
N LEU A 111 -8.28 9.37 4.59
CA LEU A 111 -7.36 10.36 5.16
C LEU A 111 -7.91 11.78 5.01
N SER A 112 -8.40 12.12 3.83
CA SER A 112 -9.00 13.43 3.56
C SER A 112 -10.21 13.70 4.46
N ASP A 113 -11.08 12.72 4.59
CA ASP A 113 -12.29 12.84 5.42
C ASP A 113 -11.95 12.98 6.91
N SER A 114 -10.81 12.45 7.34
CA SER A 114 -10.34 12.59 8.73
C SER A 114 -9.79 13.99 9.04
N GLY A 115 -9.61 14.85 8.03
CA GLY A 115 -9.22 16.24 8.21
C GLY A 115 -7.72 16.50 8.17
N VAL A 116 -6.91 15.57 7.65
CA VAL A 116 -5.47 15.82 7.48
C VAL A 116 -5.25 16.96 6.46
N GLU A 117 -4.25 17.77 6.69
CA GLU A 117 -3.94 18.92 5.84
C GLU A 117 -3.04 18.58 4.67
N GLN A 118 -2.19 17.57 4.82
CA GLN A 118 -1.29 17.08 3.79
C GLN A 118 -1.26 15.57 3.76
N ILE A 119 -1.14 15.02 2.56
CA ILE A 119 -0.93 13.59 2.38
C ILE A 119 0.36 13.40 1.60
N ARG A 120 1.23 12.54 2.11
CA ARG A 120 2.53 12.22 1.52
C ARG A 120 2.61 10.75 1.16
N VAL A 121 3.54 10.43 0.27
CA VAL A 121 3.86 9.06 -0.11
C VAL A 121 5.37 8.93 -0.34
N LEU A 122 5.94 7.79 0.07
CA LEU A 122 7.29 7.39 -0.32
C LEU A 122 7.14 6.35 -1.42
N ALA A 123 7.49 6.73 -2.64
CA ALA A 123 7.31 5.88 -3.81
C ALA A 123 8.66 5.38 -4.31
N TYR A 124 8.71 4.10 -4.69
CA TYR A 124 9.81 3.61 -5.51
C TYR A 124 9.74 4.25 -6.88
N GLY A 125 10.89 4.30 -7.59
CA GLY A 125 10.93 4.94 -8.90
C GLY A 125 9.91 4.39 -9.89
N THR A 126 9.63 3.08 -9.83
CA THR A 126 8.62 2.43 -10.68
C THR A 126 7.19 2.80 -10.32
N GLU A 127 6.97 3.38 -9.15
CA GLU A 127 5.64 3.75 -8.66
C GLU A 127 5.33 5.25 -8.84
N VAL A 128 6.29 6.04 -9.29
CA VAL A 128 6.12 7.49 -9.37
C VAL A 128 4.99 7.87 -10.31
N ASP A 129 4.92 7.27 -11.48
CA ASP A 129 3.85 7.56 -12.45
C ASP A 129 2.48 7.24 -11.88
N PHE A 130 2.36 6.10 -11.20
CA PHE A 130 1.12 5.73 -10.51
C PHE A 130 0.72 6.76 -9.46
N CYS A 131 1.67 7.21 -8.64
CA CYS A 131 1.40 8.24 -7.63
C CYS A 131 1.01 9.58 -8.26
N GLU A 132 1.67 9.98 -9.34
CA GLU A 132 1.31 11.21 -10.04
C GLU A 132 -0.10 11.16 -10.63
N GLU A 133 -0.54 10.01 -11.12
CA GLU A 133 -1.91 9.81 -11.58
C GLU A 133 -2.94 9.95 -10.45
N LEU A 134 -2.55 9.63 -9.22
CA LEU A 134 -3.39 9.83 -8.04
C LEU A 134 -3.46 11.30 -7.59
N GLY A 135 -2.62 12.17 -8.15
CA GLY A 135 -2.56 13.59 -7.81
C GLY A 135 -1.35 14.01 -6.98
N PHE A 136 -0.48 13.08 -6.63
CA PHE A 136 0.77 13.45 -5.96
C PHE A 136 1.71 14.20 -6.90
N LYS A 137 2.46 15.14 -6.34
CA LYS A 137 3.47 15.90 -7.09
C LYS A 137 4.84 15.64 -6.48
N ARG A 138 5.85 15.51 -7.34
CA ARG A 138 7.23 15.41 -6.88
C ARG A 138 7.62 16.68 -6.15
N ASP A 139 8.35 16.51 -5.06
CA ASP A 139 8.98 17.60 -4.34
C ASP A 139 10.48 17.38 -4.38
N ALA A 140 11.17 18.12 -5.24
CA ALA A 140 12.61 17.99 -5.45
C ALA A 140 13.44 18.43 -4.24
N THR A 141 12.81 19.10 -3.26
CA THR A 141 13.48 19.53 -2.03
C THR A 141 13.51 18.44 -0.96
N LEU A 142 12.75 17.37 -1.14
CA LEU A 142 12.65 16.28 -0.19
C LEU A 142 13.48 15.07 -0.65
N VAL A 143 14.26 14.53 0.27
CA VAL A 143 15.05 13.32 0.05
C VAL A 143 14.70 12.30 1.14
N PRO A 144 14.30 11.08 0.77
CA PRO A 144 14.04 10.05 1.76
C PRO A 144 15.33 9.61 2.44
N LEU A 145 15.30 9.56 3.76
CA LEU A 145 16.42 9.08 4.58
C LEU A 145 15.92 7.94 5.45
N HIS A 146 16.75 6.92 5.60
CA HIS A 146 16.44 5.72 6.39
C HIS A 146 17.41 5.58 7.54
N LEU A 147 16.89 5.17 8.68
CA LEU A 147 17.71 4.82 9.83
C LEU A 147 17.30 3.41 10.28
N ASP A 148 18.28 2.50 10.31
CA ASP A 148 18.09 1.18 10.87
C ASP A 148 17.99 1.30 12.39
N ARG A 149 17.04 0.60 12.98
CA ARG A 149 16.82 0.60 14.43
C ARG A 149 18.10 0.29 15.24
N SER A 150 18.92 -0.64 14.72
CA SER A 150 20.17 -1.04 15.36
C SER A 150 21.20 0.09 15.41
N ARG A 151 21.00 1.16 14.64
CA ARG A 151 21.89 2.32 14.56
C ARG A 151 21.39 3.53 15.35
N VAL A 152 20.28 3.40 16.04
CA VAL A 152 19.82 4.46 16.93
C VAL A 152 20.77 4.53 18.11
N ARG A 153 21.46 5.66 18.25
CA ARG A 153 22.46 5.85 19.32
C ARG A 153 21.75 6.25 20.60
N GLU A 154 22.06 5.53 21.67
CA GLU A 154 21.71 5.96 23.02
C GLU A 154 22.60 7.16 23.41
N ARG A 155 21.96 8.18 23.96
CA ARG A 155 22.68 9.33 24.52
C ARG A 155 22.82 9.19 26.01
#